data_6da4b4ec52512d973f41343f139ba0e9
#
_entry.id   6da4b4ec52512d973f41343f139ba0e9
#
_cell.length_a   1.000
_cell.length_b   1.000
_cell.length_c   1.000
_cell.angle_alpha   90.00
_cell.angle_beta   90.00
_cell.angle_gamma   90.00
#
_symmetry.space_group_name_H-M   'P 1'
#
loop_
_entity.id
_entity.type
_entity.pdbx_description
1 polymer ?
#
loop_
_entity_poly.entity_id
_entity_poly.type
_entity_poly.pdbx_seq_one_letter_code
_entity_poly.pdbx_strand_id
1 'polypeptide(L)'
;MAKFNKKKLPSRHTSVGPDKAPQRSFYYAMDLTEKDVAKPFVGVVSTWNEAAPCNIALMRQAQSVKKGVHQAGGTPREFCTITVTDGIAMGHEGMKSSLISRDVIADSTELTVRGHCYDALVGVAG
;
A
#
# COMPACT_ATOMS: atom_id res chain seq x y z
N MET A 1 -4.13 6.85 -22.69
CA MET A 1 -3.43 6.81 -21.38
C MET A 1 -3.19 8.22 -20.90
N ALA A 2 -3.62 8.53 -19.68
CA ALA A 2 -3.32 9.81 -19.06
C ALA A 2 -1.80 9.99 -18.93
N LYS A 3 -1.26 11.11 -19.41
CA LYS A 3 0.15 11.44 -19.23
C LYS A 3 0.32 12.05 -17.85
N PHE A 4 0.90 11.30 -16.92
CA PHE A 4 1.26 11.81 -15.61
C PHE A 4 2.57 12.57 -15.65
N ASN A 5 2.63 13.68 -14.95
CA ASN A 5 3.87 14.44 -14.77
C ASN A 5 4.49 14.09 -13.40
N LYS A 6 5.43 13.15 -13.39
CA LYS A 6 6.10 12.67 -12.18
C LYS A 6 6.67 13.81 -11.32
N LYS A 7 7.16 14.89 -11.94
CA LYS A 7 7.73 16.04 -11.23
C LYS A 7 6.71 16.80 -10.37
N LYS A 8 5.41 16.60 -10.60
CA LYS A 8 4.31 17.20 -9.83
C LYS A 8 3.74 16.28 -8.75
N LEU A 9 4.19 15.03 -8.69
CA LEU A 9 3.69 14.02 -7.77
C LEU A 9 4.57 13.91 -6.51
N PRO A 10 4.02 13.52 -5.35
CA PRO A 10 4.78 13.26 -4.13
C PRO A 10 5.97 12.32 -4.35
N SER A 11 5.79 11.26 -5.14
CA SER A 11 6.83 10.27 -5.42
C SER A 11 8.08 10.82 -6.12
N ARG A 12 8.05 12.09 -6.59
CA ARG A 12 9.26 12.75 -7.08
C ARG A 12 10.35 12.81 -6.01
N HIS A 13 9.97 12.91 -4.74
CA HIS A 13 10.91 13.03 -3.63
C HIS A 13 11.76 11.77 -3.40
N THR A 14 11.35 10.64 -3.96
CA THR A 14 12.07 9.37 -3.89
C THR A 14 12.61 8.86 -5.22
N SER A 15 12.29 9.54 -6.34
CA SER A 15 12.57 8.96 -7.66
C SER A 15 13.18 9.92 -8.68
N VAL A 16 13.04 11.24 -8.52
CA VAL A 16 13.44 12.22 -9.54
C VAL A 16 14.68 12.99 -9.10
N GLY A 17 15.67 13.07 -10.00
CA GLY A 17 16.90 13.82 -9.81
C GLY A 17 18.11 12.95 -9.52
N PRO A 18 19.34 13.47 -9.74
CA PRO A 18 20.57 12.71 -9.52
C PRO A 18 20.82 12.41 -8.04
N ASP A 19 20.37 13.25 -7.13
CA ASP A 19 20.42 13.07 -5.69
C ASP A 19 19.54 11.92 -5.18
N LYS A 20 18.62 11.42 -6.01
CA LYS A 20 17.74 10.26 -5.71
C LYS A 20 18.25 8.93 -6.29
N ALA A 21 19.48 8.90 -6.77
CA ALA A 21 20.08 7.65 -7.26
C ALA A 21 20.10 6.53 -6.21
N PRO A 22 20.41 6.78 -4.90
CA PRO A 22 20.33 5.74 -3.88
C PRO A 22 18.94 5.15 -3.75
N GLN A 23 17.89 5.97 -3.72
CA GLN A 23 16.51 5.49 -3.63
C GLN A 23 16.11 4.67 -4.86
N ARG A 24 16.52 5.08 -6.05
CA ARG A 24 16.27 4.30 -7.27
C ARG A 24 16.96 2.95 -7.26
N SER A 25 18.13 2.82 -6.64
CA SER A 25 18.80 1.52 -6.53
C SER A 25 17.96 0.51 -5.73
N PHE A 26 17.25 0.96 -4.70
CA PHE A 26 16.30 0.10 -3.96
C PHE A 26 15.12 -0.32 -4.84
N TYR A 27 14.59 0.58 -5.66
CA TYR A 27 13.50 0.22 -6.59
C TYR A 27 13.97 -0.81 -7.62
N TYR A 28 15.15 -0.65 -8.17
CA TYR A 28 15.71 -1.62 -9.11
C TYR A 28 16.01 -2.98 -8.45
N ALA A 29 16.43 -2.97 -7.18
CA ALA A 29 16.61 -4.19 -6.41
C ALA A 29 15.29 -4.95 -6.14
N MET A 30 14.14 -4.27 -6.28
CA MET A 30 12.80 -4.86 -6.22
C MET A 30 12.22 -5.16 -7.61
N ASP A 31 13.06 -5.32 -8.63
CA ASP A 31 12.69 -5.61 -10.02
C ASP A 31 11.82 -4.53 -10.70
N LEU A 32 11.81 -3.30 -10.21
CA LEU A 32 11.20 -2.19 -10.92
C LEU A 32 12.13 -1.71 -12.04
N THR A 33 11.54 -1.44 -13.20
CA THR A 33 12.26 -0.85 -14.33
C THR A 33 12.25 0.68 -14.25
N GLU A 34 13.07 1.36 -15.04
CA GLU A 34 13.01 2.82 -15.16
C GLU A 34 11.62 3.31 -15.57
N LYS A 35 10.93 2.56 -16.42
CA LYS A 35 9.55 2.87 -16.84
C LYS A 35 8.59 2.79 -15.66
N ASP A 36 8.76 1.82 -14.77
CA ASP A 36 7.92 1.67 -13.58
C ASP A 36 8.17 2.80 -12.58
N VAL A 37 9.42 3.16 -12.37
CA VAL A 37 9.81 4.28 -11.48
C VAL A 37 9.30 5.62 -12.01
N ALA A 38 9.17 5.78 -13.31
CA ALA A 38 8.65 7.01 -13.93
C ALA A 38 7.12 7.18 -13.79
N LYS A 39 6.38 6.11 -13.46
CA LYS A 39 4.93 6.14 -13.28
C LYS A 39 4.54 6.62 -11.87
N PRO A 40 3.28 7.04 -11.66
CA PRO A 40 2.76 7.28 -10.30
C PRO A 40 2.85 6.01 -9.43
N PHE A 41 3.26 6.17 -8.18
CA PHE A 41 3.25 5.10 -7.20
C PHE A 41 1.91 5.06 -6.49
N VAL A 42 1.21 3.93 -6.59
CA VAL A 42 -0.09 3.72 -5.97
C VAL A 42 0.05 2.68 -4.86
N GLY A 43 -0.14 3.11 -3.62
CA GLY A 43 -0.21 2.19 -2.49
C GLY A 43 -1.43 1.30 -2.60
N VAL A 44 -1.26 0.01 -2.36
CA VAL A 44 -2.35 -0.96 -2.25
C VAL A 44 -2.26 -1.57 -0.87
N VAL A 45 -3.17 -1.18 0.02
CA VAL A 45 -3.17 -1.60 1.41
C VAL A 45 -4.29 -2.60 1.67
N SER A 46 -3.97 -3.68 2.37
CA SER A 46 -4.95 -4.62 2.89
C SER A 46 -4.69 -4.96 4.35
N THR A 47 -5.68 -5.56 4.97
CA THR A 47 -5.59 -6.14 6.31
C THR A 47 -5.52 -7.67 6.25
N TRP A 48 -4.88 -8.20 5.21
CA TRP A 48 -4.74 -9.64 5.07
C TRP A 48 -4.10 -10.28 6.30
N ASN A 49 -4.74 -11.31 6.79
CA ASN A 49 -4.21 -12.25 7.78
C ASN A 49 -5.06 -13.53 7.82
N GLU A 50 -4.63 -14.50 8.59
CA GLU A 50 -5.34 -15.77 8.77
C GLU A 50 -6.25 -15.78 10.00
N ALA A 51 -6.33 -14.67 10.73
CA ALA A 51 -7.13 -14.59 11.97
C ALA A 51 -8.63 -14.42 11.71
N ALA A 52 -9.04 -13.97 10.54
CA ALA A 52 -10.43 -13.71 10.20
C ALA A 52 -10.80 -14.29 8.82
N PRO A 53 -11.98 -14.95 8.70
CA PRO A 53 -12.38 -15.58 7.44
C PRO A 53 -12.57 -14.58 6.29
N CYS A 54 -12.99 -13.36 6.57
CA CYS A 54 -13.12 -12.31 5.55
C CYS A 54 -11.76 -11.78 5.06
N ASN A 55 -10.70 -11.92 5.84
CA ASN A 55 -9.39 -11.38 5.52
C ASN A 55 -8.48 -12.35 4.73
N ILE A 56 -8.73 -13.65 4.77
CA ILE A 56 -7.88 -14.65 4.10
C ILE A 56 -7.85 -14.51 2.56
N ALA A 57 -8.90 -13.93 1.96
CA ALA A 57 -8.99 -13.73 0.52
C ALA A 57 -8.34 -12.42 0.04
N LEU A 58 -7.99 -11.49 0.95
CA LEU A 58 -7.55 -10.15 0.61
C LEU A 58 -6.26 -10.13 -0.21
N MET A 59 -5.36 -11.08 0.02
CA MET A 59 -4.14 -11.21 -0.79
C MET A 59 -4.45 -11.38 -2.28
N ARG A 60 -5.41 -12.24 -2.63
CA ARG A 60 -5.81 -12.44 -4.04
C ARG A 60 -6.53 -11.23 -4.60
N GLN A 61 -7.35 -10.59 -3.80
CA GLN A 61 -8.05 -9.35 -4.21
C GLN A 61 -7.04 -8.23 -4.46
N ALA A 62 -6.02 -8.08 -3.61
CA ALA A 62 -4.95 -7.13 -3.81
C ALA A 62 -4.21 -7.35 -5.15
N GLN A 63 -3.99 -8.60 -5.57
CA GLN A 63 -3.39 -8.89 -6.88
C GLN A 63 -4.27 -8.36 -8.03
N SER A 64 -5.59 -8.48 -7.92
CA SER A 64 -6.51 -7.92 -8.92
C SER A 64 -6.46 -6.39 -8.96
N VAL A 65 -6.39 -5.76 -7.80
CA VAL A 65 -6.22 -4.29 -7.70
C VAL A 65 -4.91 -3.86 -8.33
N LYS A 66 -3.81 -4.57 -8.07
CA LYS A 66 -2.50 -4.26 -8.68
C LYS A 66 -2.53 -4.35 -10.20
N LYS A 67 -3.24 -5.34 -10.77
CA LYS A 67 -3.47 -5.41 -12.22
C LYS A 67 -4.21 -4.19 -12.75
N GLY A 68 -5.25 -3.74 -12.05
CA GLY A 68 -5.98 -2.52 -12.39
C GLY A 68 -5.11 -1.27 -12.35
N VAL A 69 -4.24 -1.15 -11.34
CA VAL A 69 -3.28 -0.04 -11.23
C VAL A 69 -2.31 -0.04 -12.41
N HIS A 70 -1.76 -1.21 -12.80
CA HIS A 70 -0.91 -1.33 -13.98
C HIS A 70 -1.64 -0.92 -15.27
N GLN A 71 -2.89 -1.38 -15.45
CA GLN A 71 -3.71 -1.01 -16.61
C GLN A 71 -3.98 0.50 -16.69
N ALA A 72 -4.14 1.14 -15.54
CA ALA A 72 -4.33 2.58 -15.44
C ALA A 72 -3.02 3.40 -15.64
N GLY A 73 -1.88 2.74 -15.76
CA GLY A 73 -0.58 3.39 -15.99
C GLY A 73 0.17 3.78 -14.72
N GLY A 74 -0.19 3.21 -13.57
CA GLY A 74 0.53 3.36 -12.29
C GLY A 74 1.44 2.20 -11.99
N THR A 75 2.27 2.36 -10.96
CA THR A 75 3.10 1.30 -10.38
C THR A 75 2.57 0.99 -8.99
N PRO A 76 1.96 -0.20 -8.78
CA PRO A 76 1.38 -0.55 -7.48
C PRO A 76 2.47 -0.89 -6.46
N ARG A 77 2.24 -0.46 -5.21
CA ARG A 77 3.08 -0.79 -4.06
C ARG A 77 2.19 -1.36 -2.98
N GLU A 78 2.22 -2.69 -2.83
CA GLU A 78 1.40 -3.42 -1.88
C GLU A 78 2.03 -3.42 -0.49
N PHE A 79 1.20 -3.24 0.54
CA PHE A 79 1.57 -3.44 1.94
C PHE A 79 0.36 -3.87 2.76
N CYS A 80 0.62 -4.45 3.92
CA CYS A 80 -0.42 -4.91 4.83
C CYS A 80 -0.37 -4.16 6.15
N THR A 81 -1.54 -4.00 6.77
CA THR A 81 -1.70 -3.59 8.17
C THR A 81 -2.28 -4.73 8.98
N ILE A 82 -2.49 -4.50 10.27
CA ILE A 82 -3.06 -5.48 11.19
C ILE A 82 -4.58 -5.61 11.01
N THR A 83 -5.16 -6.66 11.57
CA THR A 83 -6.59 -6.83 11.79
C THR A 83 -6.84 -7.50 13.13
N VAL A 84 -7.85 -7.00 13.86
CA VAL A 84 -8.46 -7.69 14.98
C VAL A 84 -9.96 -7.82 14.68
N THR A 85 -10.45 -9.06 14.54
CA THR A 85 -11.85 -9.30 14.22
C THR A 85 -12.71 -9.41 15.49
N ASP A 86 -13.80 -8.66 15.52
CA ASP A 86 -14.76 -8.65 16.62
C ASP A 86 -15.36 -10.03 16.86
N GLY A 87 -15.63 -10.79 15.80
CA GLY A 87 -16.25 -12.11 15.91
C GLY A 87 -15.42 -13.12 16.71
N ILE A 88 -14.11 -12.97 16.77
CA ILE A 88 -13.22 -13.81 17.58
C ILE A 88 -12.89 -13.13 18.90
N ALA A 89 -12.76 -11.81 18.94
CA ALA A 89 -12.41 -11.06 20.13
C ALA A 89 -13.59 -10.85 21.10
N MET A 90 -14.81 -11.03 20.64
CA MET A 90 -16.03 -10.81 21.42
C MET A 90 -16.12 -11.75 22.63
N GLY A 91 -16.56 -11.20 23.77
CA GLY A 91 -16.82 -11.96 24.99
C GLY A 91 -15.59 -12.18 25.90
N HIS A 92 -14.43 -11.61 25.56
CA HIS A 92 -13.23 -11.65 26.40
C HIS A 92 -12.42 -10.35 26.29
N GLU A 93 -11.31 -10.25 27.03
CA GLU A 93 -10.45 -9.06 27.07
C GLU A 93 -9.89 -8.63 25.70
N GLY A 94 -9.80 -9.54 24.74
CA GLY A 94 -9.34 -9.25 23.37
C GLY A 94 -10.20 -8.20 22.65
N MET A 95 -11.47 -8.06 23.02
CA MET A 95 -12.35 -7.04 22.43
C MET A 95 -11.87 -5.61 22.66
N LYS A 96 -11.12 -5.36 23.74
CA LYS A 96 -10.50 -4.07 24.00
C LYS A 96 -9.48 -3.67 22.90
N SER A 97 -8.89 -4.63 22.22
CA SER A 97 -7.94 -4.39 21.12
C SER A 97 -8.63 -4.09 19.79
N SER A 98 -9.88 -4.47 19.60
CA SER A 98 -10.58 -4.35 18.33
C SER A 98 -10.74 -2.89 17.89
N LEU A 99 -11.35 -2.04 18.72
CA LEU A 99 -11.54 -0.63 18.35
C LEU A 99 -10.22 0.15 18.28
N ILE A 100 -9.29 -0.14 19.18
CA ILE A 100 -7.94 0.48 19.18
C ILE A 100 -7.16 0.13 17.91
N SER A 101 -7.33 -1.09 17.39
CA SER A 101 -6.64 -1.52 16.18
C SER A 101 -6.96 -0.65 14.95
N ARG A 102 -8.14 -0.01 14.92
CA ARG A 102 -8.54 0.90 13.83
C ARG A 102 -7.61 2.11 13.73
N ASP A 103 -7.24 2.70 14.86
CA ASP A 103 -6.28 3.82 14.89
C ASP A 103 -4.89 3.37 14.42
N VAL A 104 -4.45 2.20 14.88
CA VAL A 104 -3.16 1.63 14.44
C VAL A 104 -3.15 1.34 12.94
N ILE A 105 -4.25 0.83 12.37
CA ILE A 105 -4.40 0.61 10.94
C ILE A 105 -4.30 1.94 10.18
N ALA A 106 -5.00 2.96 10.63
CA ALA A 106 -4.98 4.29 10.02
C ALA A 106 -3.58 4.91 10.09
N ASP A 107 -2.96 4.88 11.26
CA ASP A 107 -1.62 5.45 11.50
C ASP A 107 -0.56 4.73 10.66
N SER A 108 -0.55 3.39 10.65
CA SER A 108 0.42 2.63 9.86
C SER A 108 0.26 2.86 8.35
N THR A 109 -0.97 3.01 7.88
CA THR A 109 -1.27 3.35 6.49
C THR A 109 -0.76 4.74 6.15
N GLU A 110 -1.04 5.73 6.98
CA GLU A 110 -0.56 7.11 6.78
C GLU A 110 0.97 7.18 6.77
N LEU A 111 1.63 6.55 7.76
CA LEU A 111 3.10 6.55 7.85
C LEU A 111 3.73 5.90 6.61
N THR A 112 3.16 4.79 6.13
CA THR A 112 3.67 4.10 4.93
C THR A 112 3.54 4.98 3.69
N VAL A 113 2.36 5.57 3.47
CA VAL A 113 2.09 6.44 2.31
C VAL A 113 2.97 7.68 2.33
N ARG A 114 3.10 8.33 3.49
CA ARG A 114 3.92 9.55 3.64
C ARG A 114 5.41 9.23 3.54
N GLY A 115 5.88 8.21 4.23
CA GLY A 115 7.29 7.83 4.25
C GLY A 115 7.83 7.40 2.89
N HIS A 116 7.02 6.70 2.10
CA HIS A 116 7.38 6.26 0.75
C HIS A 116 6.91 7.22 -0.35
N CYS A 117 6.26 8.32 0.01
CA CYS A 117 5.76 9.33 -0.92
C CYS A 117 4.85 8.73 -2.01
N TYR A 118 3.92 7.86 -1.65
CA TYR A 118 2.95 7.33 -2.62
C TYR A 118 2.00 8.43 -3.09
N ASP A 119 1.63 8.37 -4.36
CA ASP A 119 0.84 9.40 -5.04
C ASP A 119 -0.66 9.19 -4.89
N ALA A 120 -1.08 7.95 -4.64
CA ALA A 120 -2.46 7.56 -4.40
C ALA A 120 -2.50 6.28 -3.54
N LEU A 121 -3.68 5.97 -3.02
CA LEU A 121 -3.91 4.81 -2.17
C LEU A 121 -5.20 4.09 -2.57
N VAL A 122 -5.16 2.78 -2.63
CA VAL A 122 -6.33 1.91 -2.76
C VAL A 122 -6.37 0.96 -1.57
N GLY A 123 -7.46 1.02 -0.80
CA GLY A 123 -7.72 0.10 0.31
C GLY A 123 -8.50 -1.13 -0.15
N VAL A 124 -8.09 -2.30 0.32
CA VAL A 124 -8.78 -3.58 0.12
C VAL A 124 -9.15 -4.10 1.50
N ALA A 125 -10.45 -4.06 1.81
CA ALA A 125 -10.99 -4.42 3.12
C ALA A 125 -11.87 -5.65 3.04
N GLY A 126 -11.87 -6.43 4.10
CA GLY A 126 -12.76 -7.56 4.30
C GLY A 126 -13.85 -7.29 5.35
#